data_0013beafeb86d544979a3a321e8469d7
#
_entry.id   0013beafeb86d544979a3a321e8469d7
#
_cell.length_a   1.000
_cell.length_b   1.000
_cell.length_c   1.000
_cell.angle_alpha   90.00
_cell.angle_beta   90.00
_cell.angle_gamma   90.00
#
_symmetry.space_group_name_H-M   'P 1'
#
loop_
_entity.id
_entity.type
_entity.pdbx_description
1 polymer ?
#
loop_
_entity_poly.entity_id
_entity_poly.type
_entity_poly.pdbx_seq_one_letter_code
_entity_poly.pdbx_strand_id
1 'polypeptide(L)'
;MKDSDQNQYTEVVEFLLRDEHFAVDLYGVKEIIEYTRVTKLPNAPPHICGIIDLRGDITTIIDPKVHLGIIKTNNSTTEECKIIVLDEKWVGAKIGMLVDEVVTVSIYSTEDIDTSMVVDENNYIKGVIKKDLPVISETEEGKSELLILVDVSMFIHGL
;
A
#
# COMPACT_ATOMS: atom_id res chain seq x y z
N MET A 1 -5.58 -11.58 29.54
CA MET A 1 -4.35 -10.81 29.65
C MET A 1 -3.32 -11.12 28.57
N LYS A 2 -3.41 -12.26 27.89
CA LYS A 2 -2.50 -12.56 26.77
C LYS A 2 -2.88 -11.86 25.47
N ASP A 3 -4.10 -11.33 25.37
CA ASP A 3 -4.58 -10.67 24.17
C ASP A 3 -4.10 -9.22 24.03
N SER A 4 -3.65 -8.60 25.12
CA SER A 4 -3.15 -7.23 25.09
C SER A 4 -1.74 -7.12 24.51
N ASP A 5 -0.95 -8.19 24.57
CA ASP A 5 0.41 -8.19 24.09
C ASP A 5 0.51 -8.38 22.57
N GLN A 6 -0.50 -9.00 21.95
CA GLN A 6 -0.51 -9.27 20.51
C GLN A 6 -0.85 -8.03 19.65
N ASN A 7 -1.45 -7.01 20.26
CA ASN A 7 -1.86 -5.79 19.56
C ASN A 7 -0.90 -4.61 19.74
N GLN A 8 0.26 -4.84 20.36
CA GLN A 8 1.21 -3.75 20.62
C GLN A 8 2.04 -3.36 19.40
N TYR A 9 2.19 -4.24 18.43
CA TYR A 9 3.03 -4.02 17.26
C TYR A 9 2.26 -4.34 15.98
N THR A 10 2.55 -3.54 14.96
CA THR A 10 2.00 -3.74 13.63
C THR A 10 3.14 -3.92 12.64
N GLU A 11 3.13 -5.02 11.89
CA GLU A 11 4.07 -5.24 10.80
C GLU A 11 3.45 -4.71 9.50
N VAL A 12 4.21 -3.93 8.78
CA VAL A 12 3.73 -3.29 7.56
C VAL A 12 4.72 -3.46 6.40
N VAL A 13 4.20 -3.44 5.19
CA VAL A 13 5.00 -3.33 3.97
C VAL A 13 4.96 -1.87 3.54
N GLU A 14 6.12 -1.23 3.48
CA GLU A 14 6.26 0.15 3.04
C GLU A 14 6.50 0.18 1.54
N PHE A 15 5.77 1.04 0.86
CA PHE A 15 5.88 1.20 -0.59
C PHE A 15 5.70 2.66 -1.02
N LEU A 16 6.13 2.96 -2.23
CA LEU A 16 6.01 4.29 -2.81
C LEU A 16 4.92 4.33 -3.87
N LEU A 17 4.13 5.38 -3.82
CA LEU A 17 3.26 5.81 -4.91
C LEU A 17 3.71 7.22 -5.28
N ARG A 18 4.34 7.37 -6.43
CA ARG A 18 5.15 8.55 -6.78
C ARG A 18 6.25 8.72 -5.73
N ASP A 19 6.29 9.87 -5.10
CA ASP A 19 7.29 10.19 -4.07
C ASP A 19 6.74 10.08 -2.65
N GLU A 20 5.50 9.61 -2.51
CA GLU A 20 4.84 9.50 -1.22
C GLU A 20 4.99 8.10 -0.63
N HIS A 21 5.22 8.03 0.68
CA HIS A 21 5.38 6.79 1.41
C HIS A 21 4.07 6.29 2.00
N PHE A 22 3.73 5.06 1.66
CA PHE A 22 2.54 4.38 2.12
C PHE A 22 2.92 3.04 2.74
N ALA A 23 2.01 2.47 3.51
CA ALA A 23 2.18 1.15 4.08
C ALA A 23 0.86 0.39 4.12
N VAL A 24 0.95 -0.92 4.06
CA VAL A 24 -0.19 -1.82 4.27
C VAL A 24 0.21 -2.88 5.29
N ASP A 25 -0.76 -3.39 6.03
CA ASP A 25 -0.54 -4.49 6.96
C ASP A 25 0.05 -5.70 6.26
N LEU A 26 1.11 -6.25 6.82
CA LEU A 26 1.76 -7.44 6.26
C LEU A 26 0.80 -8.62 6.18
N TYR A 27 -0.15 -8.73 7.11
CA TYR A 27 -1.16 -9.78 7.09
C TYR A 27 -2.04 -9.75 5.85
N GLY A 28 -2.22 -8.58 5.25
CA GLY A 28 -2.99 -8.43 4.02
C GLY A 28 -2.20 -8.74 2.76
N VAL A 29 -0.90 -9.01 2.87
CA VAL A 29 -0.03 -9.25 1.73
C VAL A 29 0.27 -10.75 1.60
N LYS A 30 -0.06 -11.32 0.45
CA LYS A 30 0.27 -12.71 0.13
C LYS A 30 1.70 -12.82 -0.39
N GLU A 31 2.06 -11.97 -1.34
CA GLU A 31 3.39 -11.95 -1.93
C GLU A 31 3.63 -10.64 -2.66
N ILE A 32 4.89 -10.38 -2.98
CA ILE A 32 5.30 -9.22 -3.79
C ILE A 32 6.00 -9.78 -5.02
N ILE A 33 5.54 -9.39 -6.19
CA ILE A 33 6.10 -9.87 -7.46
C ILE A 33 6.62 -8.72 -8.30
N GLU A 34 7.53 -9.05 -9.20
CA GLU A 34 7.99 -8.13 -10.23
C GLU A 34 6.84 -7.78 -11.16
N TYR A 35 6.93 -6.61 -11.80
CA TYR A 35 5.95 -6.25 -12.81
C TYR A 35 5.91 -7.32 -13.91
N THR A 36 4.72 -7.72 -14.27
CA THR A 36 4.47 -8.59 -15.41
C THR A 36 3.44 -7.94 -16.31
N ARG A 37 3.37 -8.38 -17.53
CA ARG A 37 2.44 -7.81 -18.50
C ARG A 37 0.99 -7.95 -18.02
N VAL A 38 0.32 -6.81 -17.90
CA VAL A 38 -1.08 -6.74 -17.51
C VAL A 38 -1.95 -6.68 -18.75
N THR A 39 -2.91 -7.58 -18.84
CA THR A 39 -3.89 -7.58 -19.93
C THR A 39 -5.02 -6.61 -19.59
N LYS A 40 -5.17 -5.58 -20.41
CA LYS A 40 -6.21 -4.57 -20.19
C LYS A 40 -7.59 -5.12 -20.46
N LEU A 41 -8.53 -4.79 -19.59
CA LEU A 41 -9.93 -5.16 -19.77
C LEU A 41 -10.66 -4.01 -20.49
N PRO A 42 -11.45 -4.31 -21.55
CA PRO A 42 -12.24 -3.29 -22.22
C PRO A 42 -13.26 -2.66 -21.27
N ASN A 43 -13.38 -1.35 -21.31
CA ASN A 43 -14.37 -0.58 -20.51
C ASN A 43 -14.23 -0.75 -19.00
N ALA A 44 -13.05 -1.14 -18.51
CA ALA A 44 -12.81 -1.22 -17.08
C ALA A 44 -12.75 0.17 -16.45
N PRO A 45 -13.15 0.30 -15.17
CA PRO A 45 -12.97 1.56 -14.44
C PRO A 45 -11.51 2.00 -14.39
N PRO A 46 -11.21 3.31 -14.22
CA PRO A 46 -9.83 3.82 -14.24
C PRO A 46 -8.89 3.20 -13.20
N HIS A 47 -9.42 2.75 -12.08
CA HIS A 47 -8.61 2.13 -11.03
C HIS A 47 -8.18 0.69 -11.35
N ILE A 48 -8.75 0.07 -12.35
CA ILE A 48 -8.40 -1.28 -12.78
C ILE A 48 -7.40 -1.18 -13.92
N CYS A 49 -6.15 -1.64 -13.68
CA CYS A 49 -5.12 -1.72 -14.70
C CYS A 49 -5.42 -2.83 -15.70
N GLY A 50 -5.97 -3.93 -15.21
CA GLY A 50 -6.27 -5.11 -16.01
C GLY A 50 -6.16 -6.38 -15.18
N ILE A 51 -5.81 -7.47 -15.84
CA ILE A 51 -5.68 -8.79 -15.19
C ILE A 51 -4.34 -9.43 -15.54
N ILE A 52 -3.87 -10.28 -14.65
CA ILE A 52 -2.71 -11.14 -14.91
C ILE A 52 -3.08 -12.60 -14.60
N ASP A 53 -2.35 -13.51 -15.21
CA ASP A 53 -2.41 -14.92 -14.83
C ASP A 53 -1.27 -15.19 -13.86
N LEU A 54 -1.61 -15.38 -12.59
CA LEU A 54 -0.64 -15.66 -11.54
C LEU A 54 -0.74 -17.14 -11.18
N ARG A 55 0.12 -17.94 -11.78
CA ARG A 55 0.17 -19.40 -11.56
C ARG A 55 -1.19 -20.09 -11.69
N GLY A 56 -1.94 -19.72 -12.74
CA GLY A 56 -3.26 -20.27 -13.01
C GLY A 56 -4.42 -19.50 -12.40
N ASP A 57 -4.15 -18.53 -11.52
CA ASP A 57 -5.16 -17.71 -10.90
C ASP A 57 -5.25 -16.36 -11.60
N ILE A 58 -6.42 -16.05 -12.11
CA ILE A 58 -6.68 -14.73 -12.72
C ILE A 58 -6.79 -13.69 -11.61
N THR A 59 -5.87 -12.76 -11.61
CA THR A 59 -5.75 -11.73 -10.56
C THR A 59 -5.99 -10.36 -11.17
N THR A 60 -6.89 -9.60 -10.55
CA THR A 60 -7.18 -8.22 -10.97
C THR A 60 -6.14 -7.27 -10.41
N ILE A 61 -5.54 -6.47 -11.28
CA ILE A 61 -4.53 -5.49 -10.87
C ILE A 61 -5.18 -4.13 -10.78
N ILE A 62 -5.10 -3.52 -9.60
CA ILE A 62 -5.62 -2.19 -9.34
C ILE A 62 -4.49 -1.18 -9.20
N ASP A 63 -4.82 0.08 -9.49
CA ASP A 63 -3.91 1.20 -9.29
C ASP A 63 -4.40 2.02 -8.08
N PRO A 64 -3.76 1.88 -6.91
CA PRO A 64 -4.20 2.60 -5.72
C PRO A 64 -4.07 4.12 -5.86
N LYS A 65 -3.26 4.62 -6.77
CA LYS A 65 -3.14 6.06 -7.03
C LYS A 65 -4.49 6.68 -7.40
N VAL A 66 -5.30 5.96 -8.17
CA VAL A 66 -6.62 6.44 -8.58
C VAL A 66 -7.53 6.61 -7.35
N HIS A 67 -7.53 5.61 -6.45
CA HIS A 67 -8.34 5.67 -5.23
C HIS A 67 -7.89 6.79 -4.29
N LEU A 68 -6.59 7.05 -4.23
CA LEU A 68 -6.01 8.02 -3.32
C LEU A 68 -5.93 9.43 -3.93
N GLY A 69 -6.40 9.61 -5.16
CA GLY A 69 -6.37 10.91 -5.82
C GLY A 69 -4.98 11.38 -6.23
N ILE A 70 -4.03 10.47 -6.35
CA ILE A 70 -2.66 10.79 -6.75
C ILE A 70 -2.60 10.87 -8.27
N ILE A 71 -2.12 12.00 -8.78
CA ILE A 71 -2.05 12.23 -10.23
C ILE A 71 -0.95 11.36 -10.84
N LYS A 72 -1.29 10.62 -11.89
CA LYS A 72 -0.31 9.85 -12.66
C LYS A 72 0.57 10.82 -13.44
N THR A 73 1.89 10.67 -13.29
CA THR A 73 2.82 11.33 -14.19
C THR A 73 3.13 10.38 -15.35
N ASN A 74 3.23 10.94 -16.56
CA ASN A 74 3.47 10.15 -17.78
C ASN A 74 4.84 9.49 -17.82
N ASN A 75 5.67 9.68 -16.80
CA ASN A 75 7.06 9.24 -16.77
C ASN A 75 7.30 7.98 -15.94
N SER A 76 6.26 7.35 -15.39
CA SER A 76 6.45 6.09 -14.68
C SER A 76 6.62 4.97 -15.70
N THR A 77 7.85 4.48 -15.83
CA THR A 77 8.12 3.26 -16.58
C THR A 77 7.54 2.10 -15.77
N THR A 78 6.55 1.43 -16.33
CA THR A 78 5.88 0.29 -15.69
C THR A 78 6.84 -0.86 -15.37
N GLU A 79 8.00 -0.92 -16.02
CA GLU A 79 8.99 -1.98 -15.83
C GLU A 79 9.64 -1.98 -14.45
N GLU A 80 9.70 -0.84 -13.77
CA GLU A 80 10.28 -0.72 -12.44
C GLU A 80 9.26 -0.94 -11.32
N CYS A 81 7.98 -0.99 -11.67
CA CYS A 81 6.92 -1.17 -10.71
C CYS A 81 6.92 -2.59 -10.12
N LYS A 82 6.30 -2.70 -8.96
CA LYS A 82 6.06 -4.00 -8.30
C LYS A 82 4.56 -4.20 -8.15
N ILE A 83 4.17 -5.45 -7.97
CA ILE A 83 2.79 -5.78 -7.66
C ILE A 83 2.75 -6.42 -6.28
N ILE A 84 1.99 -5.80 -5.38
CA ILE A 84 1.71 -6.36 -4.06
C ILE A 84 0.43 -7.18 -4.19
N VAL A 85 0.59 -8.50 -4.16
CA VAL A 85 -0.55 -9.43 -4.25
C VAL A 85 -1.18 -9.52 -2.87
N LEU A 86 -2.46 -9.20 -2.78
CA LEU A 86 -3.20 -9.19 -1.53
C LEU A 86 -3.69 -10.59 -1.18
N ASP A 87 -3.83 -10.85 0.11
CA ASP A 87 -4.36 -12.12 0.59
C ASP A 87 -5.87 -12.15 0.41
N GLU A 88 -6.34 -13.11 -0.38
CA GLU A 88 -7.76 -13.29 -0.70
C GLU A 88 -8.63 -13.43 0.56
N LYS A 89 -8.07 -14.00 1.63
CA LYS A 89 -8.79 -14.15 2.90
C LYS A 89 -9.15 -12.81 3.53
N TRP A 90 -8.33 -11.78 3.28
CA TRP A 90 -8.57 -10.43 3.82
C TRP A 90 -9.49 -9.61 2.94
N VAL A 91 -9.33 -9.74 1.64
CA VAL A 91 -9.99 -8.83 0.71
C VAL A 91 -11.15 -9.47 -0.04
N GLY A 92 -11.30 -10.79 0.05
CA GLY A 92 -12.42 -11.52 -0.54
C GLY A 92 -12.32 -11.73 -2.05
N ALA A 93 -11.21 -11.36 -2.67
CA ALA A 93 -11.01 -11.49 -4.11
C ALA A 93 -9.51 -11.58 -4.43
N LYS A 94 -9.19 -12.05 -5.63
CA LYS A 94 -7.80 -12.14 -6.11
C LYS A 94 -7.40 -10.82 -6.71
N ILE A 95 -6.68 -10.02 -5.94
CA ILE A 95 -6.32 -8.64 -6.27
C ILE A 95 -4.83 -8.42 -6.02
N GLY A 96 -4.19 -7.68 -6.92
CA GLY A 96 -2.85 -7.15 -6.74
C GLY A 96 -2.86 -5.63 -6.90
N MET A 97 -2.03 -4.94 -6.13
CA MET A 97 -1.85 -3.51 -6.22
C MET A 97 -0.57 -3.18 -6.98
N LEU A 98 -0.68 -2.32 -7.98
CA LEU A 98 0.48 -1.81 -8.70
C LEU A 98 1.07 -0.64 -7.92
N VAL A 99 2.32 -0.79 -7.49
CA VAL A 99 3.05 0.25 -6.75
C VAL A 99 4.34 0.59 -7.47
N ASP A 100 4.85 1.80 -7.23
CA ASP A 100 6.05 2.25 -7.93
C ASP A 100 7.31 1.57 -7.41
N GLU A 101 7.38 1.35 -6.10
CA GLU A 101 8.52 0.69 -5.45
C GLU A 101 8.08 0.09 -4.12
N VAL A 102 8.67 -1.04 -3.74
CA VAL A 102 8.54 -1.59 -2.39
C VAL A 102 9.83 -1.26 -1.63
N VAL A 103 9.70 -0.56 -0.51
CA VAL A 103 10.84 -0.05 0.25
C VAL A 103 11.36 -1.09 1.23
N THR A 104 10.51 -1.55 2.14
CA THR A 104 10.92 -2.48 3.20
C THR A 104 9.71 -3.03 3.95
N VAL A 105 9.95 -4.01 4.80
CA VAL A 105 9.00 -4.47 5.81
C VAL A 105 9.46 -3.90 7.15
N SER A 106 8.56 -3.27 7.88
CA SER A 106 8.86 -2.60 9.14
C SER A 106 7.86 -2.96 10.21
N ILE A 107 8.28 -2.81 11.46
CA ILE A 107 7.44 -3.05 12.64
C ILE A 107 7.30 -1.73 13.38
N TYR A 108 6.07 -1.34 13.68
CA TYR A 108 5.79 -0.14 14.45
C TYR A 108 4.95 -0.48 15.67
N SER A 109 5.15 0.29 16.74
CA SER A 109 4.26 0.20 17.90
C SER A 109 2.90 0.77 17.52
N THR A 110 1.85 0.10 17.97
CA THR A 110 0.49 0.57 17.74
C THR A 110 0.26 1.98 18.29
N GLU A 111 0.98 2.34 19.37
CA GLU A 111 0.93 3.67 19.96
C GLU A 111 1.48 4.76 19.05
N ASP A 112 2.41 4.41 18.16
CA ASP A 112 3.03 5.35 17.22
C ASP A 112 2.17 5.61 15.98
N ILE A 113 1.05 4.92 15.86
CA ILE A 113 0.13 5.09 14.75
C ILE A 113 -0.94 6.12 15.16
N ASP A 114 -0.89 7.28 14.52
CA ASP A 114 -1.88 8.32 14.76
C ASP A 114 -3.14 8.02 13.95
N THR A 115 -4.22 7.73 14.64
CA THR A 115 -5.52 7.45 14.04
C THR A 115 -6.51 8.60 14.19
N SER A 116 -6.06 9.73 14.77
CA SER A 116 -6.92 10.89 15.01
C SER A 116 -7.34 11.63 13.75
N MET A 117 -6.67 11.37 12.64
CA MET A 117 -7.00 11.95 11.36
C MET A 117 -8.24 11.30 10.77
N VAL A 118 -9.40 11.75 11.19
CA VAL A 118 -10.66 11.33 10.55
C VAL A 118 -10.96 12.34 9.45
N VAL A 119 -10.78 11.93 8.22
CA VAL A 119 -10.99 12.81 7.08
C VAL A 119 -12.37 12.60 6.47
N ASP A 120 -12.80 11.35 6.30
CA ASP A 120 -14.08 11.07 5.64
C ASP A 120 -14.50 9.61 5.85
N GLU A 121 -15.78 9.31 5.69
CA GLU A 121 -16.32 7.95 5.80
C GLU A 121 -15.75 6.99 4.73
N ASN A 122 -15.31 7.52 3.59
CA ASN A 122 -14.66 6.75 2.53
C ASN A 122 -13.14 6.80 2.65
N ASN A 123 -12.64 6.91 3.86
CA ASN A 123 -11.23 7.09 4.08
C ASN A 123 -10.46 5.78 3.92
N TYR A 124 -9.60 5.73 2.91
CA TYR A 124 -8.67 4.61 2.70
C TYR A 124 -7.51 4.63 3.68
N ILE A 125 -7.39 5.68 4.48
CA ILE A 125 -6.29 5.87 5.42
C ILE A 125 -6.67 5.33 6.78
N LYS A 126 -5.90 4.37 7.26
CA LYS A 126 -6.09 3.73 8.57
C LYS A 126 -5.37 4.50 9.68
N GLY A 127 -4.29 5.18 9.34
CA GLY A 127 -3.51 5.97 10.28
C GLY A 127 -2.27 6.54 9.62
N VAL A 128 -1.50 7.30 10.39
CA VAL A 128 -0.24 7.89 9.94
C VAL A 128 0.84 7.60 10.97
N ILE A 129 2.00 7.20 10.48
CA ILE A 129 3.17 6.94 11.30
C ILE A 129 4.21 8.02 10.99
N LYS A 130 4.71 8.65 12.05
CA LYS A 130 5.80 9.62 11.91
C LYS A 130 7.12 8.86 12.05
N LYS A 131 7.87 8.80 10.96
CA LYS A 131 9.14 8.12 10.91
C LYS A 131 10.27 9.15 11.01
N ASP A 132 11.10 9.03 12.03
CA ASP A 132 12.28 9.89 12.17
C ASP A 132 13.38 9.37 11.25
N LEU A 133 13.89 10.26 10.40
CA LEU A 133 15.00 9.94 9.52
C LEU A 133 16.32 10.14 10.26
N PRO A 134 17.35 9.32 9.96
CA PRO A 134 18.65 9.47 10.60
C PRO A 134 19.27 10.83 10.25
N VAL A 135 19.83 11.48 11.27
CA VAL A 135 20.56 12.73 11.11
C VAL A 135 21.92 12.41 10.53
N ILE A 136 22.20 12.86 9.31
CA ILE A 136 23.42 12.56 8.58
C ILE A 136 24.53 13.58 8.89
N SER A 137 24.17 14.80 9.31
CA SER A 137 25.14 15.82 9.67
C SER A 137 24.67 16.60 10.89
N GLU A 138 25.66 17.13 11.67
CA GLU A 138 25.38 17.92 12.87
C GLU A 138 24.62 19.23 12.58
N THR A 139 24.58 19.65 11.33
CA THR A 139 23.92 20.88 10.90
C THR A 139 22.53 20.68 10.38
N GLU A 140 22.09 19.42 10.18
CA GLU A 140 20.74 19.12 9.76
C GLU A 140 19.82 18.93 10.95
N GLU A 141 18.71 19.68 10.95
CA GLU A 141 17.63 19.43 11.89
C GLU A 141 17.03 18.05 11.57
N GLY A 142 16.63 17.32 12.61
CA GLY A 142 16.01 16.02 12.45
C GLY A 142 14.81 16.12 11.51
N LYS A 143 14.90 15.46 10.35
CA LYS A 143 13.81 15.37 9.40
C LYS A 143 12.93 14.19 9.76
N SER A 144 11.63 14.39 9.70
CA SER A 144 10.65 13.31 9.84
C SER A 144 9.93 13.10 8.54
N GLU A 145 9.54 11.87 8.30
CA GLU A 145 8.78 11.46 7.14
C GLU A 145 7.45 10.88 7.62
N LEU A 146 6.39 11.19 6.90
CA LEU A 146 5.08 10.64 7.20
C LEU A 146 4.83 9.40 6.37
N LEU A 147 4.48 8.31 7.04
CA LEU A 147 4.13 7.05 6.43
C LEU A 147 2.62 6.85 6.58
N ILE A 148 1.90 6.79 5.46
CA ILE A 148 0.45 6.70 5.45
C ILE A 148 0.05 5.23 5.42
N LEU A 149 -0.59 4.76 6.49
CA LEU A 149 -1.08 3.39 6.58
C LEU A 149 -2.45 3.30 5.92
N VAL A 150 -2.53 2.48 4.88
CA VAL A 150 -3.71 2.34 4.02
C VAL A 150 -4.48 1.08 4.40
N ASP A 151 -5.79 1.18 4.42
CA ASP A 151 -6.68 0.03 4.62
C ASP A 151 -7.04 -0.56 3.25
N VAL A 152 -6.41 -1.69 2.92
CA VAL A 152 -6.60 -2.34 1.62
C VAL A 152 -8.02 -2.86 1.41
N SER A 153 -8.74 -3.19 2.48
CA SER A 153 -10.10 -3.68 2.37
C SER A 153 -11.04 -2.63 1.77
N MET A 154 -10.72 -1.36 1.96
CA MET A 154 -11.53 -0.26 1.42
C MET A 154 -11.41 -0.13 -0.08
N PHE A 155 -10.28 -0.55 -0.68
CA PHE A 155 -10.10 -0.50 -2.13
C PHE A 155 -11.05 -1.44 -2.88
N ILE A 156 -11.57 -2.43 -2.21
CA ILE A 156 -12.33 -3.51 -2.82
C ILE A 156 -13.82 -3.22 -2.82
N HIS A 157 -14.29 -2.45 -1.86
CA HIS A 157 -15.70 -2.08 -1.78
C HIS A 157 -16.16 -1.18 -2.94
N GLY A 158 -15.23 -0.66 -3.73
CA GLY A 158 -15.53 0.12 -4.93
C GLY A 158 -15.41 -0.65 -6.25
N LEU A 159 -15.14 -1.94 -6.16
CA LEU A 159 -15.02 -2.78 -7.36
C LEU A 159 -16.35 -3.33 -7.84
#